data_a455309defae5e47a3213aa99621f2a5
#
_entry.id   a455309defae5e47a3213aa99621f2a5
#
_cell.length_a   1.000
_cell.length_b   1.000
_cell.length_c   1.000
_cell.angle_alpha   90.00
_cell.angle_beta   90.00
_cell.angle_gamma   90.00
#
_symmetry.space_group_name_H-M   'P 1'
#
loop_
_entity.id
_entity.type
_entity.pdbx_description
1 polymer ?
#
loop_
_entity_poly.entity_id
_entity_poly.type
_entity_poly.pdbx_seq_one_letter_code
_entity_poly.pdbx_strand_id
1 'polypeptide(L)'
;MLYMEKAKEKWCAALAVFVCGFMAHGYFFTNKISYHDDSCYYFGVGMTFGSGRWALGLIQKVMNKVGFLNYSSSWWNGGLCILLTAVCAVLLVELLQIRQKSYAVLLGALLIAFPAMASLFAYMFTAPYYMFAVLLMIVAVYTAVRYPYGYLPAIVIIAFSMGIYQTYFGVATSLFVLILLRDMEDRSFAQNVMEAFKYLFTLLGGMLLYFLCNRVCIKIFQITLVEYQGINNMANVTMRSLIGSVKRAYLGFFQPIFQDLCGISSHRTIRFLSLIHISEPTRLALIS
;
A
#
# COMPACT_ATOMS: atom_id res chain seq x y z
N MET A 1 13.21 -16.19 -27.99
CA MET A 1 11.80 -15.85 -28.32
C MET A 1 10.93 -15.74 -27.06
N LEU A 2 10.88 -16.74 -26.19
CA LEU A 2 10.11 -16.70 -24.91
C LEU A 2 10.44 -15.52 -23.96
N TYR A 3 11.68 -15.06 -23.94
CA TYR A 3 12.11 -13.95 -23.06
C TYR A 3 11.59 -12.59 -23.54
N MET A 4 11.48 -12.41 -24.86
CA MET A 4 10.95 -11.18 -25.47
C MET A 4 9.42 -11.09 -25.38
N GLU A 5 8.68 -12.22 -25.35
CA GLU A 5 7.24 -12.21 -25.13
C GLU A 5 6.89 -11.79 -23.70
N LYS A 6 7.58 -12.36 -22.69
CA LYS A 6 7.38 -11.97 -21.29
C LYS A 6 7.71 -10.50 -20.98
N ALA A 7 8.50 -9.84 -21.83
CA ALA A 7 8.77 -8.41 -21.68
C ALA A 7 7.57 -7.55 -22.13
N LYS A 8 6.78 -8.00 -23.11
CA LYS A 8 5.66 -7.22 -23.66
C LYS A 8 4.53 -7.03 -22.65
N GLU A 9 4.15 -8.07 -21.91
CA GLU A 9 3.10 -7.99 -20.88
C GLU A 9 3.50 -7.02 -19.76
N LYS A 10 4.74 -7.07 -19.32
CA LYS A 10 5.30 -6.16 -18.30
C LYS A 10 5.24 -4.70 -18.77
N TRP A 11 5.64 -4.44 -20.03
CA TRP A 11 5.56 -3.11 -20.61
C TRP A 11 4.12 -2.63 -20.77
N CYS A 12 3.19 -3.52 -21.17
CA CYS A 12 1.77 -3.18 -21.25
C CYS A 12 1.20 -2.78 -19.89
N ALA A 13 1.55 -3.51 -18.82
CA ALA A 13 1.12 -3.17 -17.47
C ALA A 13 1.69 -1.82 -17.00
N ALA A 14 2.99 -1.60 -17.19
CA ALA A 14 3.64 -0.34 -16.84
C ALA A 14 3.04 0.85 -17.61
N LEU A 15 2.84 0.69 -18.93
CA LEU A 15 2.22 1.74 -19.75
C LEU A 15 0.78 2.04 -19.31
N ALA A 16 0.00 1.00 -18.97
CA ALA A 16 -1.35 1.16 -18.43
C ALA A 16 -1.35 1.96 -17.13
N VAL A 17 -0.39 1.70 -16.21
CA VAL A 17 -0.22 2.50 -14.98
C VAL A 17 0.06 3.97 -15.31
N PHE A 18 0.97 4.25 -16.25
CA PHE A 18 1.27 5.63 -16.62
C PHE A 18 0.05 6.33 -17.24
N VAL A 19 -0.57 5.74 -18.25
CA VAL A 19 -1.70 6.35 -18.94
C VAL A 19 -2.89 6.55 -18.00
N CYS A 20 -3.34 5.48 -17.32
CA CYS A 20 -4.48 5.57 -16.41
C CYS A 20 -4.15 6.42 -15.18
N GLY A 21 -2.90 6.42 -14.70
CA GLY A 21 -2.46 7.22 -13.58
C GLY A 21 -2.54 8.71 -13.85
N PHE A 22 -2.05 9.17 -15.00
CA PHE A 22 -2.18 10.57 -15.39
C PHE A 22 -3.63 10.95 -15.72
N MET A 23 -4.41 10.07 -16.33
CA MET A 23 -5.83 10.31 -16.59
C MET A 23 -6.64 10.42 -15.29
N ALA A 24 -6.40 9.55 -14.32
CA ALA A 24 -7.16 9.52 -13.07
C ALA A 24 -6.72 10.60 -12.07
N HIS A 25 -5.41 10.90 -12.01
CA HIS A 25 -4.83 11.74 -10.95
C HIS A 25 -4.12 13.00 -11.47
N GLY A 26 -4.00 13.21 -12.78
CA GLY A 26 -3.29 14.34 -13.37
C GLY A 26 -3.83 15.69 -12.90
N TYR A 27 -5.16 15.80 -12.72
CA TYR A 27 -5.77 17.01 -12.16
C TYR A 27 -5.25 17.31 -10.75
N PHE A 28 -5.10 16.30 -9.92
CA PHE A 28 -4.57 16.43 -8.55
C PHE A 28 -3.10 16.87 -8.54
N PHE A 29 -2.32 16.49 -9.54
CA PHE A 29 -0.92 16.86 -9.64
C PHE A 29 -0.73 18.29 -10.15
N THR A 30 -1.61 18.76 -11.03
CA THR A 30 -1.56 20.12 -11.61
C THR A 30 -2.18 21.18 -10.70
N ASN A 31 -3.09 20.78 -9.83
CA ASN A 31 -3.77 21.68 -8.92
C ASN A 31 -3.36 21.35 -7.50
N LYS A 32 -2.83 22.30 -6.76
CA LYS A 32 -2.46 22.10 -5.37
C LYS A 32 -3.73 22.00 -4.51
N ILE A 33 -4.26 20.79 -4.43
CA ILE A 33 -5.37 20.48 -3.53
C ILE A 33 -4.74 20.01 -2.23
N SER A 34 -4.71 20.89 -1.22
CA SER A 34 -4.25 20.54 0.11
C SER A 34 -5.36 19.84 0.86
N TYR A 35 -5.10 18.62 1.31
CA TYR A 35 -5.96 17.91 2.24
C TYR A 35 -5.52 18.17 3.67
N HIS A 36 -6.34 17.80 4.66
CA HIS A 36 -6.18 18.12 6.08
C HIS A 36 -4.73 18.08 6.58
N ASP A 37 -4.04 16.94 6.46
CA ASP A 37 -2.68 16.77 6.95
C ASP A 37 -1.63 17.36 5.98
N ASP A 38 -1.89 17.35 4.68
CA ASP A 38 -0.97 17.90 3.69
C ASP A 38 -0.77 19.41 3.83
N SER A 39 -1.75 20.12 4.39
CA SER A 39 -1.62 21.53 4.74
C SER A 39 -0.71 21.79 5.93
N CYS A 40 -0.53 20.80 6.82
CA CYS A 40 0.29 20.90 8.02
C CYS A 40 1.75 20.44 7.78
N TYR A 41 1.98 19.59 6.79
CA TYR A 41 3.27 18.95 6.54
C TYR A 41 3.87 19.33 5.19
N TYR A 42 4.12 20.62 4.95
CA TYR A 42 4.83 21.05 3.74
C TYR A 42 6.26 20.50 3.66
N PHE A 43 6.90 20.33 4.82
CA PHE A 43 8.22 19.74 4.97
C PHE A 43 8.16 18.60 5.98
N GLY A 44 8.68 17.44 5.59
CA GLY A 44 8.71 16.26 6.44
C GLY A 44 7.83 15.13 5.92
N VAL A 45 7.71 14.09 6.72
CA VAL A 45 7.02 12.82 6.35
C VAL A 45 5.86 12.50 7.30
N GLY A 46 5.48 13.43 8.14
CA GLY A 46 4.44 13.25 9.16
C GLY A 46 4.91 12.49 10.40
N MET A 47 3.98 11.82 11.08
CA MET A 47 4.28 11.07 12.31
C MET A 47 5.18 9.87 12.02
N THR A 48 6.23 9.71 12.82
CA THR A 48 7.27 8.68 12.63
C THR A 48 7.38 7.75 13.84
N PHE A 49 8.44 7.85 14.63
CA PHE A 49 8.74 6.92 15.73
C PHE A 49 7.60 6.75 16.74
N GLY A 50 6.94 7.83 17.13
CA GLY A 50 5.85 7.81 18.13
C GLY A 50 4.62 7.00 17.68
N SER A 51 4.44 6.78 16.37
CA SER A 51 3.38 5.94 15.78
C SER A 51 3.89 4.56 15.31
N GLY A 52 5.08 4.16 15.72
CA GLY A 52 5.69 2.88 15.33
C GLY A 52 6.26 2.85 13.91
N ARG A 53 6.35 3.99 13.22
CA ARG A 53 6.90 4.13 11.86
C ARG A 53 8.40 4.41 11.91
N TRP A 54 9.15 3.49 12.53
CA TRP A 54 10.56 3.69 12.82
C TRP A 54 11.43 3.81 11.57
N ALA A 55 11.15 3.03 10.52
CA ALA A 55 11.91 3.10 9.26
C ALA A 55 11.65 4.44 8.54
N LEU A 56 10.40 4.94 8.53
CA LEU A 56 10.08 6.25 8.00
C LEU A 56 10.84 7.36 8.75
N GLY A 57 10.92 7.26 10.10
CA GLY A 57 11.71 8.17 10.92
C GLY A 57 13.21 8.13 10.64
N LEU A 58 13.77 6.95 10.39
CA LEU A 58 15.17 6.80 9.99
C LEU A 58 15.42 7.40 8.60
N ILE A 59 14.54 7.15 7.63
CA ILE A 59 14.62 7.74 6.29
C ILE A 59 14.63 9.27 6.40
N GLN A 60 13.71 9.86 7.16
CA GLN A 60 13.67 11.30 7.38
C GLN A 60 14.96 11.85 7.99
N LYS A 61 15.51 11.16 9.01
CA LYS A 61 16.79 11.57 9.63
C LYS A 61 17.95 11.54 8.63
N VAL A 62 18.03 10.51 7.79
CA VAL A 62 19.05 10.40 6.74
C VAL A 62 18.90 11.53 5.73
N MET A 63 17.68 11.79 5.26
CA MET A 63 17.39 12.86 4.28
C MET A 63 17.77 14.23 4.84
N ASN A 64 17.40 14.52 6.08
CA ASN A 64 17.75 15.77 6.73
C ASN A 64 19.28 15.93 6.89
N LYS A 65 20.00 14.84 7.19
CA LYS A 65 21.47 14.86 7.30
C LYS A 65 22.17 15.14 5.97
N VAL A 66 21.58 14.68 4.87
CA VAL A 66 22.09 14.93 3.49
C VAL A 66 21.66 16.31 2.97
N GLY A 67 20.86 17.05 3.74
CA GLY A 67 20.34 18.36 3.32
C GLY A 67 19.15 18.27 2.35
N PHE A 68 18.57 17.08 2.18
CA PHE A 68 17.38 16.91 1.35
C PHE A 68 16.12 17.23 2.17
N LEU A 69 15.51 18.35 1.86
CA LEU A 69 14.22 18.74 2.45
C LEU A 69 13.10 18.02 1.72
N ASN A 70 12.33 17.21 2.45
CA ASN A 70 11.16 16.56 1.89
C ASN A 70 10.04 17.60 1.73
N TYR A 71 9.95 18.18 0.55
CA TYR A 71 8.90 19.13 0.19
C TYR A 71 7.73 18.42 -0.47
N SER A 72 6.50 18.72 -0.03
CA SER A 72 5.27 18.18 -0.61
C SER A 72 4.99 18.82 -1.98
N SER A 73 5.62 18.26 -3.01
CA SER A 73 5.39 18.63 -4.40
C SER A 73 4.47 17.64 -5.08
N SER A 74 3.27 18.08 -5.46
CA SER A 74 2.25 17.19 -6.07
C SER A 74 2.76 16.53 -7.35
N TRP A 75 3.49 17.25 -8.21
CA TRP A 75 4.07 16.69 -9.43
C TRP A 75 5.15 15.65 -9.16
N TRP A 76 6.10 16.01 -8.30
CA TRP A 76 7.23 15.11 -8.00
C TRP A 76 6.75 13.87 -7.25
N ASN A 77 5.99 14.07 -6.18
CA ASN A 77 5.52 12.97 -5.35
C ASN A 77 4.51 12.10 -6.10
N GLY A 78 3.59 12.71 -6.86
CA GLY A 78 2.63 11.99 -7.70
C GLY A 78 3.31 11.21 -8.82
N GLY A 79 4.25 11.82 -9.53
CA GLY A 79 5.03 11.16 -10.58
C GLY A 79 5.85 9.98 -10.05
N LEU A 80 6.47 10.14 -8.88
CA LEU A 80 7.21 9.07 -8.21
C LEU A 80 6.28 7.93 -7.78
N CYS A 81 5.09 8.23 -7.29
CA CYS A 81 4.09 7.20 -6.97
C CYS A 81 3.65 6.42 -8.21
N ILE A 82 3.41 7.09 -9.34
CA ILE A 82 3.08 6.42 -10.61
C ILE A 82 4.23 5.49 -11.02
N LEU A 83 5.48 5.98 -10.95
CA LEU A 83 6.66 5.16 -11.28
C LEU A 83 6.76 3.92 -10.37
N LEU A 84 6.63 4.09 -9.05
CA LEU A 84 6.67 2.98 -8.10
C LEU A 84 5.53 1.99 -8.35
N THR A 85 4.32 2.48 -8.66
CA THR A 85 3.18 1.62 -9.03
C THR A 85 3.45 0.86 -10.33
N ALA A 86 4.09 1.48 -11.32
CA ALA A 86 4.48 0.80 -12.55
C ALA A 86 5.48 -0.34 -12.29
N VAL A 87 6.46 -0.12 -11.41
CA VAL A 87 7.39 -1.18 -10.96
C VAL A 87 6.63 -2.29 -10.23
N CYS A 88 5.69 -1.95 -9.35
CA CYS A 88 4.81 -2.92 -8.70
C CYS A 88 4.04 -3.76 -9.72
N ALA A 89 3.45 -3.13 -10.74
CA ALA A 89 2.70 -3.82 -11.80
C ALA A 89 3.60 -4.80 -12.57
N VAL A 90 4.82 -4.40 -12.93
CA VAL A 90 5.80 -5.27 -13.60
C VAL A 90 6.13 -6.49 -12.76
N LEU A 91 6.41 -6.29 -11.45
CA LEU A 91 6.71 -7.41 -10.54
C LEU A 91 5.51 -8.32 -10.33
N LEU A 92 4.30 -7.77 -10.23
CA LEU A 92 3.07 -8.56 -10.09
C LEU A 92 2.75 -9.37 -11.34
N VAL A 93 2.95 -8.83 -12.55
CA VAL A 93 2.81 -9.58 -13.81
C VAL A 93 3.73 -10.80 -13.80
N GLU A 94 4.96 -10.64 -13.34
CA GLU A 94 5.90 -11.75 -13.24
C GLU A 94 5.54 -12.73 -12.14
N LEU A 95 5.22 -12.22 -10.94
CA LEU A 95 4.90 -13.02 -9.77
C LEU A 95 3.64 -13.86 -9.97
N LEU A 96 2.60 -13.27 -10.57
CA LEU A 96 1.33 -13.93 -10.86
C LEU A 96 1.33 -14.68 -12.19
N GLN A 97 2.44 -14.66 -12.93
CA GLN A 97 2.61 -15.34 -14.22
C GLN A 97 1.57 -14.95 -15.27
N ILE A 98 1.19 -13.67 -15.31
CA ILE A 98 0.22 -13.16 -16.28
C ILE A 98 0.82 -13.22 -17.68
N ARG A 99 0.17 -13.98 -18.59
CA ARG A 99 0.64 -14.23 -19.97
C ARG A 99 -0.15 -13.46 -21.03
N GLN A 100 -1.30 -12.93 -20.68
CA GLN A 100 -2.15 -12.19 -21.61
C GLN A 100 -1.98 -10.69 -21.40
N LYS A 101 -1.77 -9.96 -22.49
CA LYS A 101 -1.58 -8.50 -22.46
C LYS A 101 -2.80 -7.76 -21.90
N SER A 102 -4.02 -8.22 -22.23
CA SER A 102 -5.25 -7.65 -21.71
C SER A 102 -5.32 -7.69 -20.17
N TYR A 103 -4.95 -8.82 -19.57
CA TYR A 103 -4.92 -8.94 -18.12
C TYR A 103 -3.79 -8.13 -17.49
N ALA A 104 -2.65 -7.99 -18.17
CA ALA A 104 -1.56 -7.14 -17.73
C ALA A 104 -1.96 -5.65 -17.73
N VAL A 105 -2.63 -5.19 -18.80
CA VAL A 105 -3.20 -3.84 -18.90
C VAL A 105 -4.24 -3.61 -17.81
N LEU A 106 -5.17 -4.57 -17.62
CA LEU A 106 -6.20 -4.48 -16.60
C LEU A 106 -5.60 -4.41 -15.19
N LEU A 107 -4.57 -5.22 -14.89
CA LEU A 107 -3.86 -5.15 -13.62
C LEU A 107 -3.26 -3.76 -13.41
N GLY A 108 -2.52 -3.23 -14.39
CA GLY A 108 -1.89 -1.91 -14.29
C GLY A 108 -2.92 -0.79 -14.09
N ALA A 109 -4.00 -0.82 -14.86
CA ALA A 109 -5.09 0.15 -14.75
C ALA A 109 -5.79 0.08 -13.38
N LEU A 110 -6.11 -1.12 -12.89
CA LEU A 110 -6.75 -1.31 -11.59
C LEU A 110 -5.85 -0.87 -10.44
N LEU A 111 -4.56 -1.19 -10.48
CA LEU A 111 -3.63 -0.80 -9.41
C LEU A 111 -3.60 0.72 -9.19
N ILE A 112 -3.59 1.50 -10.26
CA ILE A 112 -3.45 2.96 -10.15
C ILE A 112 -4.80 3.67 -10.03
N ALA A 113 -5.85 3.16 -10.67
CA ALA A 113 -7.18 3.79 -10.64
C ALA A 113 -8.05 3.34 -9.46
N PHE A 114 -7.56 2.40 -8.62
CA PHE A 114 -8.32 1.94 -7.46
C PHE A 114 -8.50 3.08 -6.44
N PRO A 115 -9.68 3.21 -5.80
CA PRO A 115 -9.98 4.32 -4.89
C PRO A 115 -8.97 4.53 -3.74
N ALA A 116 -8.27 3.46 -3.31
CA ALA A 116 -7.20 3.59 -2.32
C ALA A 116 -6.03 4.45 -2.79
N MET A 117 -5.78 4.56 -4.11
CA MET A 117 -4.76 5.46 -4.64
C MET A 117 -5.16 6.93 -4.51
N ALA A 118 -6.44 7.26 -4.72
CA ALA A 118 -6.95 8.60 -4.46
C ALA A 118 -6.77 8.98 -2.98
N SER A 119 -7.07 8.05 -2.06
CA SER A 119 -6.83 8.24 -0.63
C SER A 119 -5.34 8.40 -0.29
N LEU A 120 -4.45 7.68 -0.98
CA LEU A 120 -3.00 7.84 -0.82
C LEU A 120 -2.54 9.24 -1.25
N PHE A 121 -3.05 9.75 -2.38
CA PHE A 121 -2.71 11.08 -2.87
C PHE A 121 -3.28 12.22 -2.03
N ALA A 122 -4.29 11.96 -1.19
CA ALA A 122 -4.73 12.92 -0.18
C ALA A 122 -3.64 13.22 0.88
N TYR A 123 -2.63 12.35 0.99
CA TYR A 123 -1.45 12.51 1.85
C TYR A 123 -0.17 12.65 1.01
N MET A 124 -0.16 13.61 0.11
CA MET A 124 0.88 13.78 -0.91
C MET A 124 2.31 13.87 -0.34
N PHE A 125 2.47 14.48 0.83
CA PHE A 125 3.76 14.63 1.53
C PHE A 125 4.41 13.28 1.91
N THR A 126 3.62 12.24 2.13
CA THR A 126 4.09 10.91 2.52
C THR A 126 3.80 9.81 1.48
N ALA A 127 3.01 10.12 0.45
CA ALA A 127 2.57 9.16 -0.57
C ALA A 127 3.70 8.33 -1.21
N PRO A 128 4.86 8.91 -1.61
CA PRO A 128 5.94 8.13 -2.19
C PRO A 128 6.52 7.08 -1.24
N TYR A 129 6.62 7.40 0.05
CA TYR A 129 7.13 6.47 1.06
C TYR A 129 6.16 5.30 1.26
N TYR A 130 4.87 5.58 1.26
CA TYR A 130 3.84 4.55 1.37
C TYR A 130 3.82 3.65 0.14
N MET A 131 3.95 4.24 -1.04
CA MET A 131 4.05 3.46 -2.27
C MET A 131 5.34 2.63 -2.33
N PHE A 132 6.45 3.17 -1.81
CA PHE A 132 7.69 2.41 -1.62
C PHE A 132 7.52 1.24 -0.65
N ALA A 133 6.77 1.41 0.44
CA ALA A 133 6.46 0.32 1.36
C ALA A 133 5.63 -0.80 0.68
N VAL A 134 4.67 -0.45 -0.18
CA VAL A 134 3.93 -1.43 -1.00
C VAL A 134 4.89 -2.19 -1.92
N LEU A 135 5.78 -1.48 -2.61
CA LEU A 135 6.79 -2.09 -3.46
C LEU A 135 7.66 -3.07 -2.68
N LEU A 136 8.13 -2.69 -1.49
CA LEU A 136 8.93 -3.56 -0.62
C LEU A 136 8.16 -4.83 -0.25
N MET A 137 6.86 -4.77 0.06
CA MET A 137 6.05 -5.96 0.33
C MET A 137 5.99 -6.90 -0.88
N ILE A 138 5.81 -6.35 -2.09
CA ILE A 138 5.81 -7.15 -3.32
C ILE A 138 7.19 -7.78 -3.56
N VAL A 139 8.27 -7.03 -3.35
CA VAL A 139 9.66 -7.54 -3.46
C VAL A 139 9.91 -8.64 -2.42
N ALA A 140 9.43 -8.49 -1.18
CA ALA A 140 9.56 -9.52 -0.16
C ALA A 140 8.88 -10.83 -0.58
N VAL A 141 7.65 -10.74 -1.08
CA VAL A 141 6.92 -11.91 -1.58
C VAL A 141 7.64 -12.51 -2.79
N TYR A 142 8.08 -11.67 -3.73
CA TYR A 142 8.81 -12.10 -4.91
C TYR A 142 10.08 -12.88 -4.53
N THR A 143 10.88 -12.36 -3.58
CA THR A 143 12.10 -13.02 -3.12
C THR A 143 11.81 -14.33 -2.41
N ALA A 144 10.81 -14.38 -1.53
CA ALA A 144 10.44 -15.59 -0.79
C ALA A 144 9.92 -16.71 -1.71
N VAL A 145 9.24 -16.35 -2.81
CA VAL A 145 8.69 -17.32 -3.76
C VAL A 145 9.74 -17.77 -4.78
N ARG A 146 10.60 -16.86 -5.24
CA ARG A 146 11.50 -17.13 -6.37
C ARG A 146 12.78 -17.83 -5.98
N TYR A 147 13.27 -17.62 -4.74
CA TYR A 147 14.57 -18.13 -4.30
C TYR A 147 14.44 -19.11 -3.14
N PRO A 148 15.25 -20.18 -3.09
CA PRO A 148 15.15 -21.23 -2.05
C PRO A 148 15.27 -20.65 -0.62
N TYR A 149 16.21 -19.73 -0.39
CA TYR A 149 16.42 -19.05 0.89
C TYR A 149 15.88 -17.62 0.91
N GLY A 150 15.04 -17.26 -0.07
CA GLY A 150 14.48 -15.92 -0.23
C GLY A 150 13.59 -15.47 0.93
N TYR A 151 13.12 -16.38 1.77
CA TYR A 151 12.38 -16.09 2.98
C TYR A 151 13.20 -15.29 4.01
N LEU A 152 14.53 -15.48 4.07
CA LEU A 152 15.40 -14.74 4.99
C LEU A 152 15.46 -13.22 4.65
N PRO A 153 15.84 -12.79 3.43
CA PRO A 153 15.76 -11.37 3.08
C PRO A 153 14.31 -10.86 3.10
N ALA A 154 13.33 -11.68 2.77
CA ALA A 154 11.92 -11.27 2.84
C ALA A 154 11.50 -10.86 4.26
N ILE A 155 11.93 -11.57 5.30
CA ILE A 155 11.72 -11.21 6.72
C ILE A 155 12.21 -9.77 6.99
N VAL A 156 13.42 -9.45 6.54
CA VAL A 156 14.02 -8.12 6.74
C VAL A 156 13.25 -7.05 5.97
N ILE A 157 12.90 -7.34 4.72
CA ILE A 157 12.17 -6.40 3.86
C ILE A 157 10.76 -6.13 4.43
N ILE A 158 10.04 -7.18 4.90
CA ILE A 158 8.73 -7.04 5.54
C ILE A 158 8.84 -6.16 6.79
N ALA A 159 9.83 -6.42 7.65
CA ALA A 159 10.04 -5.63 8.87
C ALA A 159 10.31 -4.15 8.55
N PHE A 160 11.13 -3.88 7.53
CA PHE A 160 11.42 -2.52 7.10
C PHE A 160 10.20 -1.83 6.50
N SER A 161 9.45 -2.51 5.63
CA SER A 161 8.20 -1.98 5.06
C SER A 161 7.16 -1.67 6.14
N MET A 162 6.96 -2.57 7.11
CA MET A 162 6.11 -2.31 8.29
C MET A 162 6.61 -1.12 9.10
N GLY A 163 7.92 -0.92 9.17
CA GLY A 163 8.54 0.24 9.80
C GLY A 163 8.28 1.56 9.06
N ILE A 164 7.89 1.52 7.79
CA ILE A 164 7.37 2.69 7.06
C ILE A 164 5.88 2.84 7.35
N TYR A 165 5.09 1.79 7.11
CA TYR A 165 3.67 1.79 7.40
C TYR A 165 3.11 0.37 7.60
N GLN A 166 2.64 0.07 8.80
CA GLN A 166 2.24 -1.28 9.23
C GLN A 166 1.10 -1.88 8.42
N THR A 167 0.19 -1.05 7.91
CA THR A 167 -1.02 -1.48 7.18
C THR A 167 -0.69 -2.33 5.95
N TYR A 168 0.46 -2.11 5.31
CA TYR A 168 0.84 -2.83 4.10
C TYR A 168 1.29 -4.29 4.34
N PHE A 169 1.38 -4.72 5.59
CA PHE A 169 1.54 -6.14 5.93
C PHE A 169 0.45 -7.02 5.27
N GLY A 170 -0.77 -6.48 5.16
CA GLY A 170 -1.87 -7.12 4.44
C GLY A 170 -1.58 -7.40 2.97
N VAL A 171 -0.77 -6.59 2.30
CA VAL A 171 -0.37 -6.81 0.88
C VAL A 171 0.44 -8.10 0.75
N ALA A 172 1.47 -8.28 1.59
CA ALA A 172 2.27 -9.51 1.55
C ALA A 172 1.43 -10.74 1.90
N THR A 173 0.58 -10.65 2.92
CA THR A 173 -0.31 -11.74 3.34
C THR A 173 -1.25 -12.14 2.21
N SER A 174 -1.92 -11.18 1.58
CA SER A 174 -2.85 -11.44 0.47
C SER A 174 -2.15 -12.05 -0.74
N LEU A 175 -0.94 -11.58 -1.07
CA LEU A 175 -0.16 -12.11 -2.18
C LEU A 175 0.29 -13.56 -1.91
N PHE A 176 0.75 -13.89 -0.70
CA PHE A 176 1.10 -15.26 -0.36
C PHE A 176 -0.10 -16.20 -0.47
N VAL A 177 -1.28 -15.78 0.04
CA VAL A 177 -2.52 -16.56 -0.11
C VAL A 177 -2.88 -16.76 -1.58
N LEU A 178 -2.80 -15.69 -2.39
CA LEU A 178 -3.10 -15.76 -3.82
C LEU A 178 -2.18 -16.73 -4.56
N ILE A 179 -0.88 -16.74 -4.21
CA ILE A 179 0.09 -17.66 -4.80
C ILE A 179 -0.19 -19.11 -4.39
N LEU A 180 -0.52 -19.36 -3.12
CA LEU A 180 -0.91 -20.68 -2.66
C LEU A 180 -2.14 -21.18 -3.42
N LEU A 181 -3.17 -20.35 -3.59
CA LEU A 181 -4.37 -20.70 -4.34
C LEU A 181 -4.07 -20.98 -5.80
N ARG A 182 -3.23 -20.16 -6.44
CA ARG A 182 -2.84 -20.36 -7.85
C ARG A 182 -2.13 -21.69 -8.05
N ASP A 183 -1.22 -22.05 -7.15
CA ASP A 183 -0.34 -23.21 -7.31
C ASP A 183 -0.96 -24.50 -6.74
N MET A 184 -2.20 -24.43 -6.21
CA MET A 184 -2.89 -25.60 -5.61
C MET A 184 -3.13 -26.74 -6.60
N GLU A 185 -3.37 -26.43 -7.87
CA GLU A 185 -3.63 -27.45 -8.89
C GLU A 185 -2.36 -28.17 -9.34
N ASP A 186 -1.23 -27.46 -9.31
CA ASP A 186 0.07 -27.98 -9.82
C ASP A 186 0.91 -28.69 -8.75
N ARG A 187 0.55 -28.55 -7.45
CA ARG A 187 1.33 -29.07 -6.32
C ARG A 187 0.55 -30.12 -5.54
N SER A 188 1.28 -31.08 -4.96
CA SER A 188 0.69 -32.01 -4.00
C SER A 188 0.25 -31.28 -2.73
N PHE A 189 -0.73 -31.85 -2.00
CA PHE A 189 -1.19 -31.28 -0.73
C PHE A 189 -0.05 -31.04 0.26
N ALA A 190 0.87 -31.99 0.41
CA ALA A 190 2.02 -31.87 1.31
C ALA A 190 2.94 -30.71 0.93
N GLN A 191 3.19 -30.49 -0.38
CA GLN A 191 3.98 -29.38 -0.87
C GLN A 191 3.29 -28.03 -0.58
N ASN A 192 1.97 -27.92 -0.80
CA ASN A 192 1.23 -26.70 -0.50
C ASN A 192 1.25 -26.37 0.99
N VAL A 193 1.12 -27.38 1.86
CA VAL A 193 1.20 -27.20 3.32
C VAL A 193 2.60 -26.71 3.72
N MET A 194 3.67 -27.28 3.14
CA MET A 194 5.05 -26.86 3.42
C MET A 194 5.32 -25.41 2.99
N GLU A 195 4.85 -25.02 1.80
CA GLU A 195 4.96 -23.63 1.33
C GLU A 195 4.13 -22.68 2.22
N ALA A 196 2.92 -23.09 2.64
CA ALA A 196 2.11 -22.29 3.55
C ALA A 196 2.83 -22.05 4.89
N PHE A 197 3.49 -23.06 5.45
CA PHE A 197 4.30 -22.90 6.67
C PHE A 197 5.50 -21.98 6.45
N LYS A 198 6.18 -22.08 5.32
CA LYS A 198 7.29 -21.18 4.95
C LYS A 198 6.81 -19.73 4.84
N TYR A 199 5.66 -19.47 4.20
CA TYR A 199 5.09 -18.12 4.09
C TYR A 199 4.62 -17.59 5.43
N LEU A 200 3.98 -18.43 6.24
CA LEU A 200 3.59 -18.06 7.60
C LEU A 200 4.83 -17.71 8.46
N PHE A 201 5.88 -18.53 8.40
CA PHE A 201 7.14 -18.25 9.10
C PHE A 201 7.76 -16.93 8.64
N THR A 202 7.74 -16.64 7.34
CA THR A 202 8.24 -15.38 6.77
C THR A 202 7.46 -14.17 7.31
N LEU A 203 6.13 -14.26 7.35
CA LEU A 203 5.26 -13.20 7.86
C LEU A 203 5.47 -12.98 9.36
N LEU A 204 5.47 -14.04 10.15
CA LEU A 204 5.66 -13.97 11.60
C LEU A 204 7.09 -13.47 11.95
N GLY A 205 8.09 -13.94 11.23
CA GLY A 205 9.47 -13.48 11.37
C GLY A 205 9.62 -11.98 11.06
N GLY A 206 9.00 -11.50 9.97
CA GLY A 206 8.97 -10.09 9.61
C GLY A 206 8.27 -9.24 10.65
N MET A 207 7.13 -9.69 11.16
CA MET A 207 6.39 -9.00 12.22
C MET A 207 7.20 -8.95 13.54
N LEU A 208 7.81 -10.06 13.93
CA LEU A 208 8.64 -10.11 15.13
C LEU A 208 9.84 -9.16 15.01
N LEU A 209 10.54 -9.19 13.89
CA LEU A 209 11.67 -8.31 13.62
C LEU A 209 11.24 -6.83 13.63
N TYR A 210 10.09 -6.51 13.04
CA TYR A 210 9.50 -5.16 13.12
C TYR A 210 9.33 -4.70 14.57
N PHE A 211 8.74 -5.53 15.43
CA PHE A 211 8.54 -5.18 16.85
C PHE A 211 9.85 -5.01 17.61
N LEU A 212 10.84 -5.86 17.32
CA LEU A 212 12.18 -5.72 17.93
C LEU A 212 12.83 -4.41 17.53
N CYS A 213 12.86 -4.08 16.21
CA CYS A 213 13.40 -2.83 15.72
C CYS A 213 12.65 -1.62 16.29
N ASN A 214 11.32 -1.69 16.38
CA ASN A 214 10.52 -0.60 16.97
C ASN A 214 10.89 -0.36 18.44
N ARG A 215 11.00 -1.41 19.26
CA ARG A 215 11.42 -1.31 20.66
C ARG A 215 12.82 -0.71 20.80
N VAL A 216 13.74 -1.14 19.95
CA VAL A 216 15.12 -0.60 19.94
C VAL A 216 15.11 0.89 19.60
N CYS A 217 14.38 1.30 18.56
CA CYS A 217 14.28 2.70 18.16
C CYS A 217 13.64 3.57 19.26
N ILE A 218 12.56 3.12 19.90
CA ILE A 218 11.91 3.82 21.01
C ILE A 218 12.90 4.05 22.13
N LYS A 219 13.69 3.02 22.49
CA LYS A 219 14.68 3.11 23.58
C LYS A 219 15.85 4.02 23.21
N ILE A 220 16.41 3.92 22.01
CA ILE A 220 17.56 4.74 21.57
C ILE A 220 17.18 6.21 21.47
N PHE A 221 16.02 6.52 20.91
CA PHE A 221 15.59 7.89 20.68
C PHE A 221 14.73 8.46 21.80
N GLN A 222 14.54 7.71 22.91
CA GLN A 222 13.76 8.12 24.09
C GLN A 222 12.37 8.66 23.72
N ILE A 223 11.68 7.97 22.82
CA ILE A 223 10.39 8.39 22.27
C ILE A 223 9.26 7.98 23.21
N THR A 224 8.38 8.92 23.53
CA THR A 224 7.07 8.60 24.10
C THR A 224 6.11 8.16 23.00
N LEU A 225 5.49 7.01 23.19
CA LEU A 225 4.45 6.53 22.25
C LEU A 225 3.26 7.48 22.33
N VAL A 226 2.79 7.92 21.16
CA VAL A 226 1.59 8.73 21.06
C VAL A 226 0.37 7.79 21.12
N GLU A 227 -0.60 8.11 21.97
CA GLU A 227 -1.92 7.47 21.94
C GLU A 227 -2.64 7.91 20.68
N TYR A 228 -2.52 7.08 19.63
CA TYR A 228 -3.20 7.33 18.37
C TYR A 228 -4.19 6.21 18.08
N GLN A 229 -5.47 6.54 18.03
CA GLN A 229 -6.56 5.62 17.65
C GLN A 229 -6.59 4.29 18.43
N GLY A 230 -6.17 4.27 19.69
CA GLY A 230 -6.23 3.09 20.54
C GLY A 230 -5.19 2.00 20.24
N ILE A 231 -4.10 2.34 19.52
CA ILE A 231 -3.00 1.40 19.20
C ILE A 231 -2.45 0.76 20.49
N ASN A 232 -2.38 1.50 21.58
CA ASN A 232 -1.89 1.00 22.88
C ASN A 232 -2.83 -0.05 23.50
N ASN A 233 -4.09 -0.12 23.08
CA ASN A 233 -5.10 -1.06 23.56
C ASN A 233 -5.26 -2.30 22.65
N MET A 234 -4.46 -2.46 21.60
CA MET A 234 -4.52 -3.61 20.70
C MET A 234 -4.25 -4.95 21.40
N ALA A 235 -3.49 -4.94 22.51
CA ALA A 235 -3.26 -6.14 23.33
C ALA A 235 -4.50 -6.61 24.12
N ASN A 236 -5.50 -5.75 24.31
CA ASN A 236 -6.72 -6.02 25.08
C ASN A 236 -7.91 -6.43 24.21
N VAL A 237 -7.65 -6.92 22.99
CA VAL A 237 -8.70 -7.31 22.04
C VAL A 237 -9.33 -8.63 22.49
N THR A 238 -10.61 -8.59 22.85
CA THR A 238 -11.40 -9.80 23.08
C THR A 238 -11.82 -10.43 21.74
N MET A 239 -12.02 -11.76 21.70
CA MET A 239 -12.49 -12.46 20.51
C MET A 239 -13.78 -11.85 19.94
N ARG A 240 -14.69 -11.40 20.80
CA ARG A 240 -15.94 -10.73 20.42
C ARG A 240 -15.67 -9.38 19.70
N SER A 241 -14.70 -8.60 20.17
CA SER A 241 -14.33 -7.34 19.54
C SER A 241 -13.60 -7.56 18.21
N LEU A 242 -12.82 -8.65 18.10
CA LEU A 242 -12.16 -9.05 16.85
C LEU A 242 -13.19 -9.36 15.76
N ILE A 243 -14.17 -10.24 16.08
CA ILE A 243 -15.26 -10.58 15.15
C ILE A 243 -16.05 -9.32 14.76
N GLY A 244 -16.35 -8.45 15.73
CA GLY A 244 -17.02 -7.18 15.48
C GLY A 244 -16.22 -6.24 14.58
N SER A 245 -14.89 -6.24 14.68
CA SER A 245 -14.00 -5.43 13.84
C SER A 245 -13.90 -5.98 12.41
N VAL A 246 -13.82 -7.30 12.26
CA VAL A 246 -13.89 -7.96 10.95
C VAL A 246 -15.21 -7.63 10.26
N LYS A 247 -16.35 -7.80 10.97
CA LYS A 247 -17.67 -7.43 10.44
C LYS A 247 -17.74 -5.97 10.00
N ARG A 248 -17.24 -5.04 10.83
CA ARG A 248 -17.20 -3.59 10.47
C ARG A 248 -16.33 -3.30 9.27
N ALA A 249 -15.18 -3.98 9.14
CA ALA A 249 -14.30 -3.82 7.99
C ALA A 249 -14.98 -4.24 6.68
N TYR A 250 -15.65 -5.39 6.67
CA TYR A 250 -16.41 -5.84 5.50
C TYR A 250 -17.60 -4.93 5.20
N LEU A 251 -18.37 -4.54 6.22
CA LEU A 251 -19.48 -3.61 6.04
C LEU A 251 -19.00 -2.26 5.51
N GLY A 252 -17.91 -1.71 6.08
CA GLY A 252 -17.32 -0.44 5.61
C GLY A 252 -16.77 -0.51 4.19
N PHE A 253 -16.30 -1.69 3.75
CA PHE A 253 -15.88 -1.89 2.36
C PHE A 253 -17.05 -1.95 1.39
N PHE A 254 -18.11 -2.67 1.75
CA PHE A 254 -19.27 -2.87 0.88
C PHE A 254 -20.33 -1.76 1.01
N GLN A 255 -20.40 -1.08 2.15
CA GLN A 255 -21.39 -0.05 2.43
C GLN A 255 -21.43 1.07 1.37
N PRO A 256 -20.33 1.66 0.90
CA PRO A 256 -20.35 2.65 -0.18
C PRO A 256 -20.92 2.09 -1.49
N ILE A 257 -20.63 0.82 -1.80
CA ILE A 257 -21.08 0.16 -3.01
C ILE A 257 -22.60 -0.08 -2.97
N PHE A 258 -23.11 -0.55 -1.83
CA PHE A 258 -24.51 -0.95 -1.70
C PHE A 258 -25.44 0.19 -1.26
N GLN A 259 -24.99 1.12 -0.43
CA GLN A 259 -25.82 2.28 -0.05
C GLN A 259 -26.06 3.21 -1.22
N ASP A 260 -25.08 3.40 -2.09
CA ASP A 260 -25.27 4.20 -3.30
C ASP A 260 -26.10 3.47 -4.37
N LEU A 261 -26.12 2.13 -4.36
CA LEU A 261 -27.01 1.34 -5.23
C LEU A 261 -28.46 1.30 -4.75
N CYS A 262 -28.69 1.38 -3.42
CA CYS A 262 -30.02 1.31 -2.81
C CYS A 262 -30.59 2.69 -2.45
N GLY A 263 -29.77 3.72 -2.37
CA GLY A 263 -30.18 5.10 -2.11
C GLY A 263 -30.79 5.75 -3.34
N ILE A 264 -32.07 5.53 -3.54
CA ILE A 264 -32.87 6.09 -4.64
C ILE A 264 -32.86 7.62 -4.55
N SER A 265 -32.05 8.28 -5.34
CA SER A 265 -32.34 9.61 -5.83
C SER A 265 -31.74 9.82 -7.22
N SER A 266 -32.51 10.48 -8.04
CA SER A 266 -32.57 10.48 -9.50
C SER A 266 -31.35 10.99 -10.30
N HIS A 267 -30.13 10.87 -9.79
CA HIS A 267 -28.92 11.29 -10.50
C HIS A 267 -27.81 10.24 -10.44
N ARG A 268 -28.08 9.02 -10.98
CA ARG A 268 -27.09 7.92 -11.03
C ARG A 268 -25.75 8.33 -11.66
N THR A 269 -25.76 9.15 -12.68
CA THR A 269 -24.55 9.56 -13.41
C THR A 269 -23.69 10.56 -12.60
N ILE A 270 -24.33 11.44 -11.83
CA ILE A 270 -23.63 12.44 -10.99
C ILE A 270 -23.00 11.77 -9.76
N ARG A 271 -23.58 10.70 -9.24
CA ARG A 271 -23.03 9.96 -8.09
C ARG A 271 -21.88 9.05 -8.47
N PHE A 272 -21.87 8.48 -9.68
CA PHE A 272 -20.69 7.76 -10.18
C PHE A 272 -19.50 8.71 -10.38
N LEU A 273 -19.76 9.93 -10.81
CA LEU A 273 -18.79 11.01 -10.87
C LEU A 273 -18.43 11.54 -9.47
N SER A 274 -19.37 11.55 -8.51
CA SER A 274 -19.09 11.98 -7.14
C SER A 274 -18.35 10.94 -6.31
N LEU A 275 -18.35 9.65 -6.67
CA LEU A 275 -17.40 8.68 -6.12
C LEU A 275 -15.96 9.02 -6.54
N ILE A 276 -15.79 9.62 -7.71
CA ILE A 276 -14.53 10.23 -8.13
C ILE A 276 -14.31 11.56 -7.38
N HIS A 277 -15.37 12.27 -7.01
CA HIS A 277 -15.36 13.56 -6.30
C HIS A 277 -15.48 13.46 -4.77
N ILE A 278 -15.72 12.31 -4.16
CA ILE A 278 -15.73 12.15 -2.68
C ILE A 278 -14.32 12.37 -2.08
N SER A 279 -13.29 12.42 -2.90
CA SER A 279 -11.97 12.94 -2.49
C SER A 279 -11.85 14.47 -2.57
N GLU A 280 -12.86 15.20 -3.09
CA GLU A 280 -12.81 16.67 -3.09
C GLU A 280 -13.47 17.23 -1.82
N PRO A 281 -12.71 17.90 -0.97
CA PRO A 281 -13.27 18.69 0.12
C PRO A 281 -13.78 20.02 -0.43
N THR A 282 -14.89 20.02 -1.15
CA THR A 282 -15.65 21.26 -1.45
C THR A 282 -16.34 21.85 -0.20
N ARG A 283 -15.88 21.52 0.99
CA ARG A 283 -16.33 22.15 2.24
C ARG A 283 -15.56 23.41 2.63
N LEU A 284 -14.62 23.88 1.82
CA LEU A 284 -13.94 25.16 2.08
C LEU A 284 -14.70 26.40 1.60
N ALA A 285 -15.81 26.22 0.92
CA ALA A 285 -16.65 27.36 0.45
C ALA A 285 -17.76 27.77 1.42
N LEU A 286 -17.80 27.24 2.63
CA LEU A 286 -18.84 27.58 3.63
C LEU A 286 -18.27 28.12 4.94
N ILE A 287 -17.05 28.64 4.94
CA ILE A 287 -16.52 29.47 6.03
C ILE A 287 -16.09 30.80 5.40
N SER A 288 -17.05 31.59 5.06
CA SER A 288 -16.96 33.04 4.97
C SER A 288 -18.05 33.64 5.88
#